data_adf197c0465dec01f3e36e9a5b2e10d2
#
_entry.id   adf197c0465dec01f3e36e9a5b2e10d2
#
_cell.length_a   1.000
_cell.length_b   1.000
_cell.length_c   1.000
_cell.angle_alpha   90.00
_cell.angle_beta   90.00
_cell.angle_gamma   90.00
#
_symmetry.space_group_name_H-M   'P 1'
#
loop_
_entity.id
_entity.type
_entity.pdbx_description
1 polymer ?
#
loop_
_entity_poly.entity_id
_entity_poly.type
_entity_poly.pdbx_seq_one_letter_code
_entity_poly.pdbx_strand_id
1 'polypeptide(L)'
;FNEESLKQATVVSKMGLPASPGAATGKVVFSAEEAKLQAENGNKVVLMRPETSPEDIEGMVASEAIVTTHGGMTSHAAVVARGMGKCCVTGCSNVEIDTVNKTVYYPEGELHEGDIVSVDGSAGDLYLGAIETVNAEHSEEFDQFMTWSEEIARLQVRMNAETPQDIKAGYNFGSKGIGLVRTEHMFFGPERLIEMRRF
;
A
#
# COMPACT_ATOMS: atom_id res chain seq x y z
N PHE A 1 -8.25 4.84 -7.23
CA PHE A 1 -8.38 4.72 -8.69
C PHE A 1 -9.34 5.76 -9.26
N ASN A 2 -9.16 6.11 -10.54
CA ASN A 2 -10.11 6.92 -11.29
C ASN A 2 -11.41 6.11 -11.52
N GLU A 3 -12.58 6.68 -11.19
CA GLU A 3 -13.86 5.96 -11.28
C GLU A 3 -14.25 5.55 -12.70
N GLU A 4 -13.91 6.35 -13.71
CA GLU A 4 -14.20 6.05 -15.10
C GLU A 4 -13.35 4.88 -15.60
N SER A 5 -12.06 4.88 -15.26
CA SER A 5 -11.14 3.79 -15.57
C SER A 5 -11.53 2.49 -14.86
N LEU A 6 -12.04 2.59 -13.62
CA LEU A 6 -12.50 1.45 -12.83
C LEU A 6 -13.74 0.76 -13.45
N LYS A 7 -14.68 1.55 -14.01
CA LYS A 7 -15.88 1.01 -14.68
C LYS A 7 -15.58 0.23 -15.95
N GLN A 8 -14.44 0.50 -16.58
CA GLN A 8 -14.02 -0.17 -17.82
C GLN A 8 -13.04 -1.33 -17.54
N ALA A 9 -12.58 -1.47 -16.31
CA ALA A 9 -11.57 -2.46 -15.93
C ALA A 9 -12.14 -3.88 -15.91
N THR A 10 -11.35 -4.84 -16.40
CA THR A 10 -11.68 -6.27 -16.31
C THR A 10 -11.42 -6.74 -14.88
N VAL A 11 -12.45 -7.30 -14.27
CA VAL A 11 -12.39 -7.81 -12.90
C VAL A 11 -11.72 -9.18 -12.88
N VAL A 12 -10.74 -9.35 -12.03
CA VAL A 12 -10.12 -10.65 -11.69
C VAL A 12 -10.78 -11.24 -10.44
N SER A 13 -10.98 -10.43 -9.41
CA SER A 13 -11.66 -10.83 -8.18
C SER A 13 -12.36 -9.64 -7.52
N LYS A 14 -13.56 -9.90 -6.97
CA LYS A 14 -14.28 -9.04 -6.02
C LYS A 14 -14.60 -9.75 -4.70
N MET A 15 -13.90 -10.82 -4.43
CA MET A 15 -14.15 -11.66 -3.24
C MET A 15 -13.03 -11.57 -2.20
N GLY A 16 -12.10 -10.63 -2.38
CA GLY A 16 -11.05 -10.39 -1.41
C GLY A 16 -11.52 -9.57 -0.21
N LEU A 17 -10.81 -9.71 0.90
CA LEU A 17 -11.01 -8.90 2.09
C LEU A 17 -10.11 -7.65 2.04
N PRO A 18 -10.64 -6.44 2.31
CA PRO A 18 -9.88 -5.19 2.31
C PRO A 18 -8.97 -5.11 3.53
N ALA A 19 -7.84 -5.80 3.49
CA ALA A 19 -6.95 -5.99 4.64
C ALA A 19 -6.13 -4.74 4.98
N SER A 20 -5.71 -3.98 3.98
CA SER A 20 -5.05 -2.69 4.16
C SER A 20 -5.39 -1.77 2.98
N PRO A 21 -5.85 -0.54 3.25
CA PRO A 21 -6.34 0.36 2.20
C PRO A 21 -5.22 0.81 1.26
N GLY A 22 -5.60 1.23 0.06
CA GLY A 22 -4.73 1.77 -0.96
C GLY A 22 -5.12 1.31 -2.34
N ALA A 23 -4.57 1.98 -3.35
CA ALA A 23 -4.69 1.62 -4.75
C ALA A 23 -3.29 1.42 -5.32
N ALA A 24 -3.00 0.26 -5.83
CA ALA A 24 -1.68 -0.08 -6.34
C ALA A 24 -1.77 -0.82 -7.67
N THR A 25 -0.83 -0.54 -8.55
CA THR A 25 -0.69 -1.22 -9.84
C THR A 25 0.75 -1.70 -9.99
N GLY A 26 0.92 -2.94 -10.43
CA GLY A 26 2.25 -3.52 -10.63
C GLY A 26 2.22 -4.85 -11.34
N LYS A 27 3.40 -5.37 -11.61
CA LYS A 27 3.61 -6.68 -12.21
C LYS A 27 3.41 -7.78 -11.17
N VAL A 28 2.71 -8.84 -11.54
CA VAL A 28 2.54 -10.03 -10.71
C VAL A 28 3.89 -10.71 -10.48
N VAL A 29 4.20 -10.99 -9.22
CA VAL A 29 5.35 -11.80 -8.80
C VAL A 29 4.92 -12.78 -7.72
N PHE A 30 5.59 -13.93 -7.65
CA PHE A 30 5.18 -15.06 -6.80
C PHE A 30 6.14 -15.38 -5.66
N SER A 31 7.28 -14.71 -5.57
CA SER A 31 8.23 -14.89 -4.46
C SER A 31 8.75 -13.57 -3.93
N ALA A 32 9.22 -13.58 -2.69
CA ALA A 32 9.82 -12.41 -2.05
C ALA A 32 11.12 -11.98 -2.75
N GLU A 33 11.91 -12.95 -3.21
CA GLU A 33 13.15 -12.71 -3.92
C GLU A 33 12.89 -12.00 -5.26
N GLU A 34 11.90 -12.50 -6.02
CA GLU A 34 11.54 -11.88 -7.30
C GLU A 34 10.97 -10.48 -7.10
N ALA A 35 10.13 -10.29 -6.07
CA ALA A 35 9.59 -8.96 -5.72
C ALA A 35 10.72 -7.95 -5.47
N LYS A 36 11.74 -8.34 -4.71
CA LYS A 36 12.89 -7.51 -4.41
C LYS A 36 13.71 -7.21 -5.66
N LEU A 37 14.03 -8.24 -6.45
CA LEU A 37 14.80 -8.09 -7.67
C LEU A 37 14.12 -7.16 -8.68
N GLN A 38 12.82 -7.32 -8.88
CA GLN A 38 12.06 -6.47 -9.80
C GLN A 38 11.95 -5.04 -9.29
N ALA A 39 11.77 -4.83 -7.99
CA ALA A 39 11.74 -3.50 -7.39
C ALA A 39 13.11 -2.80 -7.50
N GLU A 40 14.22 -3.49 -7.29
CA GLU A 40 15.57 -2.97 -7.50
C GLU A 40 15.81 -2.54 -8.95
N ASN A 41 15.18 -3.22 -9.92
CA ASN A 41 15.19 -2.84 -11.33
C ASN A 41 14.21 -1.70 -11.69
N GLY A 42 13.56 -1.10 -10.69
CA GLY A 42 12.63 0.02 -10.87
C GLY A 42 11.23 -0.38 -11.31
N ASN A 43 10.87 -1.66 -11.27
CA ASN A 43 9.51 -2.13 -11.57
C ASN A 43 8.63 -2.05 -10.33
N LYS A 44 7.39 -1.63 -10.52
CA LYS A 44 6.34 -1.78 -9.51
C LYS A 44 5.81 -3.21 -9.55
N VAL A 45 5.71 -3.86 -8.39
CA VAL A 45 5.29 -5.27 -8.31
C VAL A 45 4.14 -5.48 -7.33
N VAL A 46 3.35 -6.50 -7.60
CA VAL A 46 2.30 -7.02 -6.73
C VAL A 46 2.69 -8.44 -6.34
N LEU A 47 2.94 -8.66 -5.05
CA LEU A 47 3.28 -9.98 -4.53
C LEU A 47 2.01 -10.79 -4.34
N MET A 48 1.89 -11.90 -5.08
CA MET A 48 0.75 -12.82 -5.02
C MET A 48 1.18 -14.17 -4.44
N ARG A 49 0.59 -14.53 -3.31
CA ARG A 49 0.91 -15.78 -2.58
C ARG A 49 -0.37 -16.49 -2.14
N PRO A 50 -0.39 -17.81 -1.98
CA PRO A 50 -1.49 -18.46 -1.26
C PRO A 50 -1.64 -17.89 0.15
N GLU A 51 -0.53 -17.74 0.87
CA GLU A 51 -0.38 -17.06 2.16
C GLU A 51 1.03 -16.52 2.30
N THR A 52 1.25 -15.54 3.18
CA THR A 52 2.60 -15.02 3.47
C THR A 52 3.11 -15.53 4.82
N SER A 53 4.43 -15.65 4.91
CA SER A 53 5.18 -16.01 6.10
C SER A 53 6.15 -14.88 6.52
N PRO A 54 6.78 -14.96 7.69
CA PRO A 54 7.82 -14.01 8.10
C PRO A 54 9.00 -13.92 7.11
N GLU A 55 9.26 -14.96 6.35
CA GLU A 55 10.32 -15.00 5.33
C GLU A 55 9.99 -14.10 4.12
N ASP A 56 8.70 -13.81 3.89
CA ASP A 56 8.25 -12.97 2.78
C ASP A 56 8.37 -11.45 3.06
N ILE A 57 8.76 -11.04 4.26
CA ILE A 57 8.75 -9.62 4.70
C ILE A 57 9.53 -8.72 3.75
N GLU A 58 10.72 -9.10 3.29
CA GLU A 58 11.52 -8.29 2.38
C GLU A 58 10.80 -8.08 1.04
N GLY A 59 10.15 -9.10 0.51
CA GLY A 59 9.35 -9.00 -0.71
C GLY A 59 8.08 -8.17 -0.51
N MET A 60 7.44 -8.27 0.65
CA MET A 60 6.28 -7.45 1.01
C MET A 60 6.66 -5.96 1.09
N VAL A 61 7.83 -5.64 1.66
CA VAL A 61 8.35 -4.26 1.72
C VAL A 61 8.61 -3.73 0.31
N ALA A 62 9.18 -4.55 -0.57
CA ALA A 62 9.52 -4.18 -1.94
C ALA A 62 8.30 -4.01 -2.85
N SER A 63 7.17 -4.63 -2.50
CA SER A 63 5.95 -4.64 -3.32
C SER A 63 5.10 -3.39 -3.10
N GLU A 64 4.34 -2.98 -4.13
CA GLU A 64 3.30 -1.94 -4.05
C GLU A 64 2.03 -2.47 -3.39
N ALA A 65 1.69 -3.74 -3.63
CA ALA A 65 0.57 -4.42 -2.99
C ALA A 65 0.87 -5.88 -2.71
N ILE A 66 0.12 -6.45 -1.76
CA ILE A 66 0.14 -7.86 -1.40
C ILE A 66 -1.26 -8.44 -1.62
N VAL A 67 -1.34 -9.59 -2.29
CA VAL A 67 -2.59 -10.33 -2.51
C VAL A 67 -2.41 -11.76 -2.03
N THR A 68 -3.36 -12.27 -1.22
CA THR A 68 -3.36 -13.68 -0.81
C THR A 68 -4.72 -14.33 -1.04
N THR A 69 -4.70 -15.63 -1.37
CA THR A 69 -5.92 -16.43 -1.50
C THR A 69 -6.43 -16.95 -0.17
N HIS A 70 -5.54 -17.15 0.78
CA HIS A 70 -5.86 -17.56 2.14
C HIS A 70 -5.61 -16.45 3.14
N GLY A 71 -6.25 -16.58 4.30
CA GLY A 71 -6.10 -15.64 5.41
C GLY A 71 -7.24 -14.63 5.48
N GLY A 72 -7.37 -14.04 6.65
CA GLY A 72 -8.36 -13.02 6.97
C GLY A 72 -7.70 -11.72 7.43
N MET A 73 -8.51 -10.83 8.01
CA MET A 73 -8.08 -9.51 8.52
C MET A 73 -7.01 -9.55 9.61
N THR A 74 -6.77 -10.71 10.22
CA THR A 74 -5.76 -10.97 11.25
C THR A 74 -4.62 -11.88 10.77
N SER A 75 -4.59 -12.22 9.48
CA SER A 75 -3.50 -13.00 8.88
C SER A 75 -2.17 -12.24 8.92
N HIS A 76 -1.07 -12.97 8.76
CA HIS A 76 0.27 -12.37 8.69
C HIS A 76 0.34 -11.28 7.60
N ALA A 77 -0.16 -11.57 6.39
CA ALA A 77 -0.21 -10.59 5.30
C ALA A 77 -0.93 -9.29 5.72
N ALA A 78 -2.13 -9.43 6.32
CA ALA A 78 -2.95 -8.29 6.71
C ALA A 78 -2.30 -7.42 7.80
N VAL A 79 -1.72 -8.06 8.83
CA VAL A 79 -1.10 -7.35 9.96
C VAL A 79 0.16 -6.61 9.53
N VAL A 80 1.02 -7.30 8.78
CA VAL A 80 2.29 -6.75 8.33
C VAL A 80 2.06 -5.63 7.30
N ALA A 81 1.16 -5.84 6.31
CA ALA A 81 0.85 -4.82 5.31
C ALA A 81 0.30 -3.52 5.94
N ARG A 82 -0.60 -3.63 6.93
CA ARG A 82 -1.09 -2.46 7.68
C ARG A 82 0.02 -1.75 8.43
N GLY A 83 0.90 -2.49 9.08
CA GLY A 83 2.05 -1.92 9.79
C GLY A 83 3.01 -1.16 8.86
N MET A 84 3.09 -1.56 7.61
CA MET A 84 3.91 -0.94 6.57
C MET A 84 3.16 0.15 5.76
N GLY A 85 1.86 0.30 5.92
CA GLY A 85 1.02 1.17 5.08
C GLY A 85 0.93 0.71 3.61
N LYS A 86 1.11 -0.59 3.36
CA LYS A 86 1.05 -1.18 2.02
C LYS A 86 -0.37 -1.64 1.69
N CYS A 87 -0.80 -1.44 0.44
CA CYS A 87 -2.05 -1.97 -0.07
C CYS A 87 -2.10 -3.50 0.09
N CYS A 88 -3.20 -4.05 0.62
CA CYS A 88 -3.31 -5.49 0.82
C CYS A 88 -4.75 -5.99 0.69
N VAL A 89 -4.89 -7.06 -0.06
CA VAL A 89 -6.13 -7.84 -0.20
C VAL A 89 -5.84 -9.28 0.20
N THR A 90 -6.63 -9.84 1.11
CA THR A 90 -6.48 -11.22 1.59
C THR A 90 -7.74 -12.04 1.34
N GLY A 91 -7.59 -13.36 1.32
CA GLY A 91 -8.74 -14.25 1.23
C GLY A 91 -9.49 -14.17 -0.12
N CYS A 92 -8.78 -13.96 -1.23
CA CYS A 92 -9.36 -13.97 -2.57
C CYS A 92 -9.80 -15.39 -2.96
N SER A 93 -10.93 -15.86 -2.45
CA SER A 93 -11.36 -17.26 -2.49
C SER A 93 -11.74 -17.77 -3.89
N ASN A 94 -11.97 -16.88 -4.86
CA ASN A 94 -12.25 -17.24 -6.25
C ASN A 94 -11.00 -17.22 -7.16
N VAL A 95 -9.82 -17.06 -6.56
CA VAL A 95 -8.53 -17.05 -7.25
C VAL A 95 -7.67 -18.17 -6.71
N GLU A 96 -7.01 -18.90 -7.59
CA GLU A 96 -6.01 -19.92 -7.23
C GLU A 96 -4.63 -19.48 -7.69
N ILE A 97 -3.67 -19.49 -6.76
CA ILE A 97 -2.28 -19.07 -7.02
C ILE A 97 -1.38 -20.30 -7.05
N ASP A 98 -0.87 -20.63 -8.22
CA ASP A 98 0.15 -21.66 -8.43
C ASP A 98 1.53 -21.00 -8.50
N THR A 99 2.25 -21.08 -7.39
CA THR A 99 3.60 -20.49 -7.28
C THR A 99 4.66 -21.29 -8.03
N VAL A 100 4.41 -22.56 -8.35
CA VAL A 100 5.33 -23.43 -9.08
C VAL A 100 5.30 -23.11 -10.57
N ASN A 101 4.09 -23.04 -11.13
CA ASN A 101 3.87 -22.71 -12.54
C ASN A 101 3.80 -21.19 -12.77
N LYS A 102 3.91 -20.38 -11.70
CA LYS A 102 3.87 -18.91 -11.74
C LYS A 102 2.63 -18.40 -12.46
N THR A 103 1.47 -18.94 -12.08
CA THR A 103 0.18 -18.66 -12.71
C THR A 103 -0.88 -18.42 -11.66
N VAL A 104 -1.77 -17.47 -11.94
CA VAL A 104 -2.97 -17.19 -11.16
C VAL A 104 -4.17 -17.57 -12.00
N TYR A 105 -4.97 -18.50 -11.52
CA TYR A 105 -6.23 -18.89 -12.17
C TYR A 105 -7.39 -18.13 -11.53
N TYR A 106 -8.26 -17.56 -12.35
CA TYR A 106 -9.48 -16.90 -11.92
C TYR A 106 -10.64 -17.30 -12.85
N PRO A 107 -11.92 -17.05 -12.52
CA PRO A 107 -13.06 -17.62 -13.25
C PRO A 107 -13.09 -17.33 -14.75
N GLU A 108 -12.49 -16.22 -15.18
CA GLU A 108 -12.56 -15.76 -16.57
C GLU A 108 -11.23 -15.91 -17.34
N GLY A 109 -10.16 -16.44 -16.70
CA GLY A 109 -8.86 -16.58 -17.35
C GLY A 109 -7.72 -16.91 -16.40
N GLU A 110 -6.54 -16.59 -16.86
CA GLU A 110 -5.29 -16.78 -16.11
C GLU A 110 -4.35 -15.58 -16.24
N LEU A 111 -3.49 -15.40 -15.26
CA LEU A 111 -2.43 -14.39 -15.22
C LEU A 111 -1.09 -15.10 -15.01
N HIS A 112 -0.06 -14.58 -15.64
CA HIS A 112 1.30 -15.10 -15.51
C HIS A 112 2.22 -14.09 -14.81
N GLU A 113 3.37 -14.56 -14.39
CA GLU A 113 4.41 -13.68 -13.85
C GLU A 113 4.74 -12.54 -14.82
N GLY A 114 4.75 -11.33 -14.31
CA GLY A 114 5.00 -10.12 -15.11
C GLY A 114 3.76 -9.46 -15.70
N ASP A 115 2.59 -10.12 -15.69
CA ASP A 115 1.34 -9.48 -16.08
C ASP A 115 1.00 -8.33 -15.14
N ILE A 116 0.38 -7.29 -15.67
CA ILE A 116 0.03 -6.10 -14.88
C ILE A 116 -1.34 -6.30 -14.24
N VAL A 117 -1.42 -6.03 -12.96
CA VAL A 117 -2.67 -6.02 -12.19
C VAL A 117 -2.79 -4.75 -11.37
N SER A 118 -4.03 -4.38 -11.07
CA SER A 118 -4.37 -3.29 -10.17
C SER A 118 -5.14 -3.84 -8.96
N VAL A 119 -4.76 -3.42 -7.78
CA VAL A 119 -5.29 -3.90 -6.49
C VAL A 119 -5.95 -2.74 -5.75
N ASP A 120 -7.23 -2.88 -5.42
CA ASP A 120 -7.97 -1.97 -4.56
C ASP A 120 -8.06 -2.55 -3.15
N GLY A 121 -7.15 -2.11 -2.29
CA GLY A 121 -7.11 -2.54 -0.90
C GLY A 121 -8.24 -1.96 -0.03
N SER A 122 -8.98 -0.98 -0.53
CA SER A 122 -10.13 -0.40 0.17
C SER A 122 -11.42 -1.15 -0.12
N ALA A 123 -11.59 -1.65 -1.36
CA ALA A 123 -12.73 -2.48 -1.77
C ALA A 123 -12.47 -3.98 -1.58
N GLY A 124 -11.22 -4.42 -1.62
CA GLY A 124 -10.83 -5.83 -1.64
C GLY A 124 -10.86 -6.43 -3.05
N ASP A 125 -10.73 -5.59 -4.06
CA ASP A 125 -10.90 -5.96 -5.47
C ASP A 125 -9.56 -6.09 -6.19
N LEU A 126 -9.51 -6.96 -7.19
CA LEU A 126 -8.38 -7.18 -8.07
C LEU A 126 -8.83 -7.05 -9.53
N TYR A 127 -8.05 -6.31 -10.31
CA TYR A 127 -8.35 -6.00 -11.71
C TYR A 127 -7.17 -6.35 -12.62
N LEU A 128 -7.47 -6.73 -13.87
CA LEU A 128 -6.49 -6.95 -14.92
C LEU A 128 -6.02 -5.60 -15.48
N GLY A 129 -4.72 -5.49 -15.70
CA GLY A 129 -4.10 -4.32 -16.31
C GLY A 129 -3.87 -3.15 -15.36
N ALA A 130 -3.35 -2.08 -15.93
CA ALA A 130 -3.08 -0.85 -15.21
C ALA A 130 -4.33 0.04 -15.19
N ILE A 131 -4.78 0.39 -13.98
CA ILE A 131 -5.84 1.37 -13.77
C ILE A 131 -5.19 2.67 -13.30
N GLU A 132 -5.60 3.78 -13.88
CA GLU A 132 -5.11 5.09 -13.51
C GLU A 132 -5.45 5.40 -12.04
N THR A 133 -4.42 5.73 -11.27
CA THR A 133 -4.58 6.16 -9.89
C THR A 133 -4.70 7.67 -9.84
N VAL A 134 -5.71 8.17 -9.15
CA VAL A 134 -5.80 9.59 -8.78
C VAL A 134 -5.03 9.75 -7.48
N ASN A 135 -4.06 10.65 -7.44
CA ASN A 135 -3.58 11.09 -6.16
C ASN A 135 -4.78 11.67 -5.42
N ALA A 136 -4.93 11.30 -4.16
CA ALA A 136 -5.86 11.98 -3.25
C ALA A 136 -5.29 13.38 -2.94
N GLU A 137 -5.00 14.15 -4.02
CA GLU A 137 -4.75 15.56 -3.88
C GLU A 137 -6.08 16.21 -3.54
N HIS A 138 -6.02 17.15 -2.66
CA HIS A 138 -7.13 17.91 -2.12
C HIS A 138 -8.09 18.30 -3.24
N SER A 139 -9.31 17.77 -3.22
CA SER A 139 -10.34 18.29 -4.11
C SER A 139 -10.75 19.70 -3.65
N GLU A 140 -11.27 20.52 -4.55
CA GLU A 140 -11.76 21.86 -4.19
C GLU A 140 -12.82 21.79 -3.07
N GLU A 141 -13.65 20.73 -3.05
CA GLU A 141 -14.65 20.50 -2.02
C GLU A 141 -14.02 20.15 -0.66
N PHE A 142 -12.92 19.39 -0.67
CA PHE A 142 -12.17 19.10 0.55
C PHE A 142 -11.55 20.37 1.14
N ASP A 143 -10.92 21.18 0.31
CA ASP A 143 -10.32 22.45 0.74
C ASP A 143 -11.39 23.43 1.26
N GLN A 144 -12.54 23.47 0.62
CA GLN A 144 -13.69 24.25 1.10
C GLN A 144 -14.20 23.74 2.44
N PHE A 145 -14.32 22.43 2.59
CA PHE A 145 -14.73 21.81 3.86
C PHE A 145 -13.73 22.09 4.98
N MET A 146 -12.44 21.99 4.68
CA MET A 146 -11.37 22.30 5.64
C MET A 146 -11.40 23.77 6.06
N THR A 147 -11.66 24.70 5.11
CA THR A 147 -11.83 26.12 5.40
C THR A 147 -12.98 26.37 6.38
N TRP A 148 -14.14 25.80 6.14
CA TRP A 148 -15.30 25.91 7.07
C TRP A 148 -14.97 25.29 8.43
N SER A 149 -14.29 24.17 8.45
CA SER A 149 -13.87 23.52 9.69
C SER A 149 -12.93 24.40 10.53
N GLU A 150 -11.99 25.08 9.86
CA GLU A 150 -11.03 25.99 10.53
C GLU A 150 -11.71 27.24 11.09
N GLU A 151 -12.71 27.79 10.40
CA GLU A 151 -13.49 28.96 10.84
C GLU A 151 -14.29 28.69 12.14
N ILE A 152 -14.76 27.44 12.32
CA ILE A 152 -15.56 27.04 13.46
C ILE A 152 -14.69 26.47 14.60
N ALA A 153 -13.53 25.95 14.30
CA ALA A 153 -12.67 25.26 15.24
C ALA A 153 -12.14 26.20 16.33
N ARG A 154 -12.33 25.82 17.60
CA ARG A 154 -11.74 26.52 18.76
C ARG A 154 -10.32 26.07 19.09
N LEU A 155 -9.95 24.87 18.64
CA LEU A 155 -8.65 24.25 18.86
C LEU A 155 -7.88 24.17 17.56
N GLN A 156 -6.58 24.36 17.65
CA GLN A 156 -5.67 24.17 16.51
C GLN A 156 -5.22 22.71 16.44
N VAL A 157 -5.26 22.14 15.25
CA VAL A 157 -4.70 20.82 14.99
C VAL A 157 -3.18 20.94 14.93
N ARG A 158 -2.48 20.09 15.69
CA ARG A 158 -1.04 19.96 15.69
C ARG A 158 -0.66 18.53 15.34
N MET A 159 0.39 18.40 14.53
CA MET A 159 0.87 17.09 14.08
C MET A 159 1.99 16.56 14.96
N ASN A 160 2.20 15.25 14.90
CA ASN A 160 3.47 14.65 15.29
C ASN A 160 4.36 14.63 14.04
N ALA A 161 5.55 15.19 14.12
CA ALA A 161 6.47 15.25 12.99
C ALA A 161 7.91 15.22 13.48
N GLU A 162 8.75 14.43 12.85
CA GLU A 162 10.11 14.15 13.28
C GLU A 162 11.13 14.43 12.15
N THR A 163 10.63 14.55 10.91
CA THR A 163 11.45 14.88 9.74
C THR A 163 10.94 16.14 9.03
N PRO A 164 11.78 16.83 8.25
CA PRO A 164 11.32 17.94 7.40
C PRO A 164 10.22 17.55 6.42
N GLN A 165 10.23 16.29 5.95
CA GLN A 165 9.20 15.74 5.07
C GLN A 165 7.85 15.65 5.76
N ASP A 166 7.82 15.12 7.00
CA ASP A 166 6.59 15.04 7.81
C ASP A 166 6.03 16.43 8.08
N ILE A 167 6.90 17.40 8.41
CA ILE A 167 6.50 18.78 8.67
C ILE A 167 5.84 19.39 7.44
N LYS A 168 6.44 19.19 6.26
CA LYS A 168 5.91 19.70 4.99
C LYS A 168 4.56 19.04 4.66
N ALA A 169 4.47 17.73 4.81
CA ALA A 169 3.23 16.99 4.58
C ALA A 169 2.12 17.47 5.52
N GLY A 170 2.38 17.53 6.82
CA GLY A 170 1.40 17.97 7.80
C GLY A 170 0.99 19.44 7.63
N TYR A 171 1.90 20.31 7.22
CA TYR A 171 1.56 21.69 6.87
C TYR A 171 0.57 21.76 5.69
N ASN A 172 0.81 20.97 4.64
CA ASN A 172 -0.08 20.89 3.49
C ASN A 172 -1.46 20.35 3.87
N PHE A 173 -1.56 19.49 4.89
CA PHE A 173 -2.83 19.02 5.46
C PHE A 173 -3.48 20.00 6.45
N GLY A 174 -3.01 21.24 6.54
CA GLY A 174 -3.62 22.28 7.36
C GLY A 174 -3.20 22.28 8.84
N SER A 175 -2.19 21.51 9.24
CA SER A 175 -1.69 21.55 10.61
C SER A 175 -1.10 22.92 10.94
N LYS A 176 -1.46 23.46 12.10
CA LYS A 176 -1.03 24.80 12.56
C LYS A 176 0.27 24.75 13.38
N GLY A 177 0.88 23.60 13.53
CA GLY A 177 2.14 23.45 14.23
C GLY A 177 2.46 22.01 14.63
N ILE A 178 3.59 21.84 15.32
CA ILE A 178 4.05 20.55 15.80
C ILE A 178 3.58 20.38 17.25
N GLY A 179 2.96 19.26 17.56
CA GLY A 179 2.54 18.88 18.92
C GLY A 179 3.59 18.03 19.64
N LEU A 180 4.19 17.09 18.91
CA LEU A 180 5.21 16.19 19.45
C LEU A 180 6.32 15.97 18.44
N VAL A 181 7.56 16.06 18.92
CA VAL A 181 8.77 15.62 18.22
C VAL A 181 9.47 14.60 19.09
N ARG A 182 9.66 13.39 18.56
CA ARG A 182 10.49 12.37 19.21
C ARG A 182 11.93 12.58 18.80
N THR A 183 12.69 13.28 19.61
CA THR A 183 14.08 13.64 19.30
C THR A 183 14.99 12.43 19.16
N GLU A 184 14.66 11.31 19.81
CA GLU A 184 15.35 10.03 19.65
C GLU A 184 15.30 9.49 18.20
N HIS A 185 14.23 9.76 17.45
CA HIS A 185 14.13 9.36 16.05
C HIS A 185 15.08 10.12 15.12
N MET A 186 15.56 11.30 15.55
CA MET A 186 16.56 12.04 14.79
C MET A 186 17.87 11.27 14.63
N PHE A 187 18.12 10.30 15.52
CA PHE A 187 19.34 9.51 15.54
C PHE A 187 19.23 8.20 14.73
N PHE A 188 18.04 7.83 14.25
CA PHE A 188 17.83 6.57 13.51
C PHE A 188 18.29 6.62 12.06
N GLY A 189 18.68 7.78 11.55
CA GLY A 189 19.30 7.86 10.22
C GLY A 189 20.58 7.01 10.17
N PRO A 190 20.84 6.26 9.05
CA PRO A 190 21.97 5.32 8.97
C PRO A 190 23.32 5.92 9.37
N GLU A 191 23.61 7.15 8.93
CA GLU A 191 24.84 7.86 9.25
C GLU A 191 24.91 8.28 10.72
N ARG A 192 23.80 8.75 11.29
CA ARG A 192 23.73 9.24 12.66
C ARG A 192 23.74 8.09 13.68
N LEU A 193 23.13 6.96 13.32
CA LEU A 193 23.11 5.76 14.16
C LEU A 193 24.53 5.22 14.44
N ILE A 194 25.42 5.31 13.44
CA ILE A 194 26.81 4.89 13.58
C ILE A 194 27.52 5.76 14.60
N GLU A 195 27.34 7.07 14.53
CA GLU A 195 27.98 8.00 15.47
C GLU A 195 27.40 7.85 16.89
N MET A 196 26.08 7.66 17.02
CA MET A 196 25.45 7.40 18.33
C MET A 196 25.93 6.11 19.00
N ARG A 197 26.29 5.09 18.23
CA ARG A 197 26.83 3.83 18.78
C ARG A 197 28.30 3.95 19.24
N ARG A 198 28.97 5.01 18.86
CA ARG A 198 30.36 5.28 19.28
C ARG A 198 30.45 6.01 20.62
N PHE A 199 29.34 6.61 21.08
CA PHE A 199 29.20 7.21 22.39
C PHE A 199 28.75 6.16 23.43
#